data_53b0bf315ed4fb7edddc5bc9a0150ae7
#
_entry.id   53b0bf315ed4fb7edddc5bc9a0150ae7
#
_cell.length_a   1.000
_cell.length_b   1.000
_cell.length_c   1.000
_cell.angle_alpha   90.00
_cell.angle_beta   90.00
_cell.angle_gamma   90.00
#
_symmetry.space_group_name_H-M   'P 1'
#
loop_
_entity.id
_entity.type
_entity.pdbx_description
1 polymer ?
#
loop_
_entity_poly.entity_id
_entity_poly.type
_entity_poly.pdbx_seq_one_letter_code
_entity_poly.pdbx_strand_id
1 'polypeptide(L)'
;ASAPGFDPTVVDVPQVMEGLAGEPARDVAAYDLAKRRLIDGELTERSIHFMRQHAADEQPFFLYVPLTHLHFPTLPHPDFAGRSGVGDFADSMMEMDHRVGQLLDAVDELGIRDDTLFIFASDNGPEFRRPWRGTAGPWTGTYHTAMEGGLRVPLIVRWPGQVASAQVSDDIVHVTDLYSTLIAAGGGTLPGDRPIDGIDQLGWWTGAVERSAREGFLFYIKDQLRAIKWRN
;
A
#
# COMPACT_ATOMS: atom_id res chain seq x y z
N ALA A 1 8.93 18.47 -19.69
CA ALA A 1 8.53 19.89 -19.96
C ALA A 1 7.98 20.46 -18.66
N SER A 2 8.63 21.49 -18.10
CA SER A 2 8.15 22.23 -16.94
C SER A 2 6.78 22.85 -17.25
N ALA A 3 5.83 22.71 -16.33
CA ALA A 3 4.57 23.46 -16.44
C ALA A 3 4.87 24.95 -16.54
N PRO A 4 4.11 25.74 -17.33
CA PRO A 4 4.28 27.17 -17.38
C PRO A 4 4.11 27.77 -15.98
N GLY A 5 5.11 28.51 -15.50
CA GLY A 5 5.12 29.14 -14.18
C GLY A 5 5.81 28.36 -13.07
N PHE A 6 6.38 27.18 -13.34
CA PHE A 6 7.22 26.47 -12.37
C PHE A 6 8.66 26.99 -12.47
N ASP A 7 9.13 27.63 -11.42
CA ASP A 7 10.53 28.03 -11.27
C ASP A 7 11.22 27.09 -10.27
N PRO A 8 12.11 26.18 -10.74
CA PRO A 8 12.78 25.23 -9.86
C PRO A 8 13.79 25.89 -8.90
N THR A 9 14.09 27.19 -9.08
CA THR A 9 15.01 27.92 -8.19
C THR A 9 14.35 28.46 -6.94
N VAL A 10 12.99 28.48 -6.90
CA VAL A 10 12.22 28.99 -5.76
C VAL A 10 11.46 27.88 -5.02
N VAL A 11 11.57 26.63 -5.45
CA VAL A 11 10.97 25.48 -4.79
C VAL A 11 12.08 24.55 -4.32
N ASP A 12 12.17 24.37 -3.03
CA ASP A 12 13.12 23.44 -2.44
C ASP A 12 12.82 22.02 -2.95
N VAL A 13 13.87 21.32 -3.39
CA VAL A 13 13.74 19.91 -3.80
C VAL A 13 13.51 19.09 -2.53
N PRO A 14 12.39 18.32 -2.46
CA PRO A 14 12.14 17.43 -1.34
C PRO A 14 13.32 16.47 -1.12
N GLN A 15 13.56 16.07 0.13
CA GLN A 15 14.62 15.17 0.48
C GLN A 15 14.06 13.79 0.86
N VAL A 16 14.80 12.76 0.49
CA VAL A 16 14.64 11.44 1.11
C VAL A 16 15.28 11.53 2.49
N MET A 17 14.52 11.19 3.51
CA MET A 17 14.97 11.27 4.89
C MET A 17 15.15 9.87 5.47
N GLU A 18 16.13 9.70 6.33
CA GLU A 18 16.39 8.48 7.09
C GLU A 18 16.50 8.80 8.57
N GLY A 19 15.95 7.97 9.43
CA GLY A 19 16.03 8.14 10.88
C GLY A 19 15.67 6.87 11.62
N LEU A 20 16.12 6.81 12.87
CA LEU A 20 15.77 5.78 13.83
C LEU A 20 14.73 6.33 14.83
N ALA A 21 13.97 5.43 15.44
CA ALA A 21 13.02 5.83 16.47
C ALA A 21 13.73 6.56 17.64
N GLY A 22 13.23 7.76 17.97
CA GLY A 22 13.82 8.59 19.01
C GLY A 22 14.97 9.49 18.57
N GLU A 23 15.40 9.41 17.33
CA GLU A 23 16.46 10.27 16.75
C GLU A 23 15.91 11.24 15.71
N PRO A 24 16.53 12.40 15.50
CA PRO A 24 16.19 13.26 14.38
C PRO A 24 16.45 12.59 13.04
N ALA A 25 15.50 12.67 12.13
CA ALA A 25 15.70 12.22 10.77
C ALA A 25 16.73 13.11 10.05
N ARG A 26 17.51 12.54 9.14
CA ARG A 26 18.53 13.22 8.33
C ARG A 26 18.22 13.13 6.84
N ASP A 27 18.56 14.13 6.09
CA ASP A 27 18.51 14.12 4.64
C ASP A 27 19.59 13.19 4.09
N VAL A 28 19.20 12.29 3.17
CA VAL A 28 20.13 11.31 2.57
C VAL A 28 20.25 11.47 1.05
N ALA A 29 19.23 12.00 0.38
CA ALA A 29 19.28 12.26 -1.05
C ALA A 29 18.20 13.27 -1.47
N ALA A 30 18.42 14.03 -2.53
CA ALA A 30 17.38 14.81 -3.18
C ALA A 30 16.34 13.88 -3.80
N TYR A 31 15.04 14.18 -3.59
CA TYR A 31 13.93 13.45 -4.19
C TYR A 31 13.49 14.14 -5.48
N ASP A 32 14.30 14.01 -6.52
CA ASP A 32 14.01 14.50 -7.87
C ASP A 32 13.39 13.41 -8.76
N LEU A 33 13.16 13.72 -10.04
CA LEU A 33 12.58 12.76 -10.99
C LEU A 33 13.50 11.55 -11.26
N ALA A 34 14.80 11.69 -11.11
CA ALA A 34 15.74 10.57 -11.23
C ALA A 34 15.61 9.64 -10.03
N LYS A 35 15.61 10.20 -8.82
CA LYS A 35 15.37 9.44 -7.59
C LYS A 35 13.99 8.79 -7.57
N ARG A 36 12.96 9.49 -8.08
CA ARG A 36 11.60 8.94 -8.19
C ARG A 36 11.53 7.62 -8.97
N ARG A 37 12.36 7.45 -10.00
CA ARG A 37 12.44 6.20 -10.77
C ARG A 37 13.09 5.04 -10.01
N LEU A 38 13.90 5.33 -9.02
CA LEU A 38 14.73 4.34 -8.34
C LEU A 38 14.22 3.97 -6.95
N ILE A 39 13.40 4.83 -6.34
CA ILE A 39 13.07 4.76 -4.92
C ILE A 39 12.35 3.46 -4.54
N ASP A 40 11.45 2.94 -5.37
CA ASP A 40 10.71 1.72 -5.04
C ASP A 40 11.61 0.48 -5.07
N GLY A 41 12.62 0.46 -5.94
CA GLY A 41 13.69 -0.54 -5.89
C GLY A 41 14.50 -0.47 -4.61
N GLU A 42 14.94 0.73 -4.23
CA GLU A 42 15.69 0.96 -2.99
C GLU A 42 14.88 0.60 -1.74
N LEU A 43 13.58 0.96 -1.70
CA LEU A 43 12.68 0.56 -0.61
C LEU A 43 12.56 -0.96 -0.50
N THR A 44 12.43 -1.64 -1.63
CA THR A 44 12.37 -3.10 -1.69
C THR A 44 13.66 -3.74 -1.15
N GLU A 45 14.82 -3.28 -1.61
CA GLU A 45 16.13 -3.77 -1.15
C GLU A 45 16.34 -3.56 0.36
N ARG A 46 16.00 -2.38 0.86
CA ARG A 46 16.05 -2.06 2.30
C ARG A 46 15.10 -2.92 3.12
N SER A 47 13.90 -3.18 2.60
CA SER A 47 12.90 -4.05 3.23
C SER A 47 13.40 -5.49 3.33
N ILE A 48 13.98 -6.02 2.26
CA ILE A 48 14.58 -7.37 2.24
C ILE A 48 15.77 -7.45 3.21
N HIS A 49 16.61 -6.40 3.23
CA HIS A 49 17.72 -6.34 4.18
C HIS A 49 17.22 -6.35 5.63
N PHE A 50 16.20 -5.56 5.95
CA PHE A 50 15.57 -5.55 7.28
C PHE A 50 15.01 -6.93 7.65
N MET A 51 14.26 -7.57 6.76
CA MET A 51 13.76 -8.93 6.99
C MET A 51 14.88 -9.93 7.26
N ARG A 52 15.98 -9.88 6.50
CA ARG A 52 17.16 -10.75 6.72
C ARG A 52 17.82 -10.54 8.08
N GLN A 53 17.86 -9.31 8.57
CA GLN A 53 18.41 -9.00 9.88
C GLN A 53 17.55 -9.52 11.03
N HIS A 54 16.22 -9.52 10.87
CA HIS A 54 15.27 -9.79 11.94
C HIS A 54 14.54 -11.13 11.83
N ALA A 55 14.73 -11.90 10.76
CA ALA A 55 14.04 -13.17 10.56
C ALA A 55 14.40 -14.25 11.61
N ALA A 56 15.58 -14.15 12.23
CA ALA A 56 16.05 -15.07 13.27
C ALA A 56 15.82 -14.54 14.70
N ASP A 57 15.28 -13.34 14.85
CA ASP A 57 15.01 -12.75 16.15
C ASP A 57 13.82 -13.48 16.83
N GLU A 58 13.86 -13.60 18.16
CA GLU A 58 12.74 -14.14 18.93
C GLU A 58 11.52 -13.21 18.97
N GLN A 59 11.70 -11.95 18.60
CA GLN A 59 10.63 -10.95 18.59
C GLN A 59 10.09 -10.74 17.16
N PRO A 60 8.76 -10.71 16.99
CA PRO A 60 8.17 -10.40 15.70
C PRO A 60 8.44 -8.95 15.30
N PHE A 61 8.51 -8.69 14.01
CA PHE A 61 8.62 -7.34 13.47
C PHE A 61 7.33 -6.91 12.75
N PHE A 62 7.15 -5.61 12.65
CA PHE A 62 6.17 -4.97 11.77
C PHE A 62 6.91 -4.18 10.69
N LEU A 63 6.66 -4.48 9.42
CA LEU A 63 7.25 -3.79 8.29
C LEU A 63 6.16 -3.16 7.43
N TYR A 64 6.21 -1.84 7.28
CA TYR A 64 5.34 -1.09 6.37
C TYR A 64 6.14 -0.55 5.20
N VAL A 65 5.76 -0.95 3.97
CA VAL A 65 6.49 -0.62 2.73
C VAL A 65 5.59 0.21 1.83
N PRO A 66 5.57 1.54 1.98
CA PRO A 66 4.76 2.42 1.14
C PRO A 66 5.45 2.64 -0.21
N LEU A 67 5.16 1.79 -1.19
CA LEU A 67 5.63 1.99 -2.56
C LEU A 67 5.08 3.30 -3.13
N THR A 68 5.86 3.98 -3.95
CA THR A 68 5.44 5.24 -4.58
C THR A 68 4.64 5.03 -5.85
N HIS A 69 4.70 3.83 -6.44
CA HIS A 69 3.85 3.44 -7.57
C HIS A 69 2.39 3.21 -7.11
N LEU A 70 1.37 3.64 -7.86
CA LEU A 70 1.39 4.21 -9.23
C LEU A 70 1.07 5.71 -9.23
N HIS A 71 1.42 6.45 -8.21
CA HIS A 71 1.17 7.90 -8.14
C HIS A 71 1.88 8.64 -9.28
N PHE A 72 1.23 9.65 -9.86
CA PHE A 72 1.86 10.48 -10.90
C PHE A 72 2.97 11.39 -10.32
N PRO A 73 4.00 11.76 -11.09
CA PRO A 73 4.32 11.24 -12.41
C PRO A 73 4.72 9.77 -12.30
N THR A 74 4.02 8.91 -13.07
CA THR A 74 4.30 7.48 -13.08
C THR A 74 5.55 7.26 -13.92
N LEU A 75 6.65 6.99 -13.25
CA LEU A 75 7.99 6.90 -13.84
C LEU A 75 8.61 5.55 -13.47
N PRO A 76 8.54 4.55 -14.36
CA PRO A 76 9.12 3.24 -14.09
C PRO A 76 10.64 3.30 -13.93
N HIS A 77 11.20 2.37 -13.17
CA HIS A 77 12.63 2.12 -13.17
C HIS A 77 13.13 1.90 -14.61
N PRO A 78 14.36 2.33 -14.98
CA PRO A 78 14.87 2.16 -16.34
C PRO A 78 14.77 0.74 -16.89
N ASP A 79 14.91 -0.27 -16.05
CA ASP A 79 14.79 -1.68 -16.43
C ASP A 79 13.38 -2.10 -16.86
N PHE A 80 12.37 -1.34 -16.48
CA PHE A 80 10.97 -1.61 -16.82
C PHE A 80 10.42 -0.68 -17.91
N ALA A 81 11.11 0.41 -18.20
CA ALA A 81 10.67 1.39 -19.18
C ALA A 81 10.51 0.74 -20.57
N GLY A 82 9.33 0.86 -21.15
CA GLY A 82 8.96 0.33 -22.46
C GLY A 82 8.60 -1.16 -22.49
N ARG A 83 8.67 -1.89 -21.37
CA ARG A 83 8.40 -3.34 -21.34
C ARG A 83 6.97 -3.72 -21.69
N SER A 84 5.99 -2.94 -21.25
CA SER A 84 4.59 -3.24 -21.53
C SER A 84 4.17 -2.91 -22.97
N GLY A 85 4.88 -2.00 -23.62
CA GLY A 85 4.51 -1.46 -24.94
C GLY A 85 3.28 -0.55 -24.94
N VAL A 86 2.69 -0.24 -23.75
CA VAL A 86 1.48 0.57 -23.61
C VAL A 86 1.63 1.79 -22.71
N GLY A 87 2.86 2.08 -22.27
CA GLY A 87 3.25 3.33 -21.59
C GLY A 87 3.60 3.18 -20.13
N ASP A 88 4.10 4.27 -19.56
CA ASP A 88 4.75 4.32 -18.26
C ASP A 88 3.88 3.79 -17.09
N PHE A 89 2.55 3.96 -17.16
CA PHE A 89 1.67 3.44 -16.12
C PHE A 89 1.71 1.90 -16.05
N ALA A 90 1.63 1.24 -17.20
CA ALA A 90 1.68 -0.21 -17.26
C ALA A 90 3.09 -0.75 -16.96
N ASP A 91 4.14 -0.04 -17.40
CA ASP A 91 5.53 -0.37 -17.08
C ASP A 91 5.78 -0.29 -15.56
N SER A 92 5.26 0.75 -14.90
CA SER A 92 5.34 0.91 -13.44
C SER A 92 4.50 -0.13 -12.69
N MET A 93 3.38 -0.58 -13.27
CA MET A 93 2.61 -1.68 -12.68
C MET A 93 3.38 -2.99 -12.75
N MET A 94 4.08 -3.26 -13.86
CA MET A 94 4.97 -4.42 -13.97
C MET A 94 6.13 -4.34 -12.97
N GLU A 95 6.68 -3.15 -12.75
CA GLU A 95 7.70 -2.94 -11.72
C GLU A 95 7.13 -3.22 -10.33
N MET A 96 6.00 -2.62 -9.98
CA MET A 96 5.37 -2.81 -8.67
C MET A 96 5.10 -4.30 -8.38
N ASP A 97 4.53 -5.03 -9.35
CA ASP A 97 4.30 -6.47 -9.25
C ASP A 97 5.60 -7.24 -9.00
N HIS A 98 6.65 -6.91 -9.75
CA HIS A 98 7.98 -7.50 -9.56
C HIS A 98 8.55 -7.21 -8.17
N ARG A 99 8.43 -5.96 -7.66
CA ARG A 99 8.92 -5.60 -6.32
C ARG A 99 8.19 -6.35 -5.21
N VAL A 100 6.87 -6.47 -5.34
CA VAL A 100 6.06 -7.28 -4.42
C VAL A 100 6.47 -8.75 -4.48
N GLY A 101 6.72 -9.29 -5.68
CA GLY A 101 7.28 -10.63 -5.86
C GLY A 101 8.60 -10.82 -5.11
N GLN A 102 9.54 -9.89 -5.24
CA GLN A 102 10.82 -9.95 -4.51
C GLN A 102 10.64 -9.97 -2.98
N LEU A 103 9.66 -9.23 -2.44
CA LEU A 103 9.36 -9.26 -1.00
C LEU A 103 8.77 -10.62 -0.58
N LEU A 104 7.88 -11.19 -1.38
CA LEU A 104 7.32 -12.51 -1.13
C LEU A 104 8.37 -13.62 -1.20
N ASP A 105 9.24 -13.57 -2.21
CA ASP A 105 10.36 -14.50 -2.36
C ASP A 105 11.28 -14.45 -1.14
N ALA A 106 11.59 -13.24 -0.65
CA ALA A 106 12.42 -13.07 0.55
C ALA A 106 11.78 -13.70 1.81
N VAL A 107 10.46 -13.52 1.99
CA VAL A 107 9.71 -14.18 3.10
C VAL A 107 9.83 -15.70 3.01
N ASP A 108 9.71 -16.26 1.80
CA ASP A 108 9.80 -17.71 1.57
C ASP A 108 11.24 -18.22 1.74
N GLU A 109 12.24 -17.54 1.19
CA GLU A 109 13.67 -17.89 1.32
C GLU A 109 14.18 -17.84 2.76
N LEU A 110 13.67 -16.91 3.57
CA LEU A 110 14.03 -16.77 4.98
C LEU A 110 13.33 -17.79 5.88
N GLY A 111 12.41 -18.59 5.35
CA GLY A 111 11.68 -19.60 6.11
C GLY A 111 10.66 -19.06 7.10
N ILE A 112 10.27 -17.78 6.96
CA ILE A 112 9.29 -17.12 7.84
C ILE A 112 7.88 -17.06 7.24
N ARG A 113 7.65 -17.77 6.15
CA ARG A 113 6.43 -17.76 5.36
C ARG A 113 5.16 -18.01 6.17
N ASP A 114 5.16 -19.04 7.00
CA ASP A 114 3.98 -19.51 7.72
C ASP A 114 3.70 -18.65 8.97
N ASP A 115 4.71 -17.89 9.42
CA ASP A 115 4.65 -16.96 10.54
C ASP A 115 4.48 -15.49 10.09
N THR A 116 4.28 -15.24 8.80
CA THR A 116 4.15 -13.89 8.25
C THR A 116 2.76 -13.64 7.68
N LEU A 117 2.05 -12.67 8.27
CA LEU A 117 0.88 -12.05 7.66
C LEU A 117 1.33 -11.00 6.65
N PHE A 118 1.25 -11.32 5.35
CA PHE A 118 1.59 -10.42 4.27
C PHE A 118 0.32 -9.79 3.69
N ILE A 119 0.27 -8.46 3.63
CA ILE A 119 -0.86 -7.71 3.09
C ILE A 119 -0.38 -6.80 1.96
N PHE A 120 -1.05 -6.87 0.82
CA PHE A 120 -0.91 -5.90 -0.26
C PHE A 120 -2.21 -5.14 -0.42
N ALA A 121 -2.14 -3.81 -0.43
CA ALA A 121 -3.30 -2.94 -0.62
C ALA A 121 -2.92 -1.66 -1.37
N SER A 122 -3.91 -0.98 -1.93
CA SER A 122 -3.79 0.41 -2.39
C SER A 122 -4.63 1.33 -1.51
N ASP A 123 -4.31 2.60 -1.48
CA ASP A 123 -4.99 3.61 -0.68
C ASP A 123 -6.24 4.18 -1.36
N ASN A 124 -6.25 4.25 -2.69
CA ASN A 124 -7.37 4.79 -3.47
C ASN A 124 -7.37 4.25 -4.91
N GLY A 125 -8.49 4.48 -5.60
CA GLY A 125 -8.62 4.17 -7.02
C GLY A 125 -7.71 5.04 -7.90
N PRO A 126 -7.57 4.69 -9.18
CA PRO A 126 -6.59 5.29 -10.09
C PRO A 126 -6.89 6.75 -10.38
N GLU A 127 -5.83 7.52 -10.59
CA GLU A 127 -5.94 8.89 -11.05
C GLU A 127 -6.32 8.97 -12.54
N PHE A 128 -7.12 10.00 -12.89
CA PHE A 128 -7.50 10.30 -14.26
C PHE A 128 -6.64 11.43 -14.84
N ARG A 129 -5.33 11.24 -14.83
CA ARG A 129 -4.37 12.26 -15.26
C ARG A 129 -3.53 11.79 -16.46
N ARG A 130 -3.68 12.45 -17.58
CA ARG A 130 -2.87 12.14 -18.76
C ARG A 130 -1.44 12.67 -18.59
N PRO A 131 -0.42 11.95 -19.13
CA PRO A 131 -0.47 10.69 -19.86
C PRO A 131 -0.59 9.44 -18.95
N TRP A 132 -0.49 9.57 -17.62
CA TRP A 132 -0.38 8.50 -16.60
C TRP A 132 -1.75 7.96 -16.16
N ARG A 133 -2.63 7.78 -17.10
CA ARG A 133 -4.00 7.36 -16.79
C ARG A 133 -4.07 5.88 -16.43
N GLY A 134 -4.53 5.58 -15.22
CA GLY A 134 -4.94 4.25 -14.81
C GLY A 134 -6.39 3.93 -15.18
N THR A 135 -6.84 2.73 -14.80
CA THR A 135 -8.21 2.28 -14.99
C THR A 135 -8.72 1.54 -13.74
N ALA A 136 -9.97 1.76 -13.41
CA ALA A 136 -10.68 1.04 -12.34
C ALA A 136 -11.44 -0.20 -12.89
N GLY A 137 -11.05 -0.72 -14.05
CA GLY A 137 -11.73 -1.84 -14.69
C GLY A 137 -13.19 -1.49 -15.02
N PRO A 138 -14.18 -2.29 -14.58
CA PRO A 138 -15.59 -2.07 -14.89
C PRO A 138 -16.24 -0.95 -14.06
N TRP A 139 -15.53 -0.43 -13.03
CA TRP A 139 -16.09 0.51 -12.07
C TRP A 139 -16.01 1.94 -12.55
N THR A 140 -17.09 2.68 -12.39
CA THR A 140 -17.14 4.12 -12.66
C THR A 140 -16.49 4.90 -11.54
N GLY A 141 -15.74 5.95 -11.89
CA GLY A 141 -15.07 6.84 -10.95
C GLY A 141 -13.56 6.66 -10.94
N THR A 142 -12.92 7.57 -10.23
CA THR A 142 -11.45 7.68 -10.11
C THR A 142 -11.12 8.24 -8.74
N TYR A 143 -9.85 8.41 -8.44
CA TYR A 143 -9.39 9.17 -7.29
C TYR A 143 -10.21 10.48 -7.10
N HIS A 144 -10.48 10.87 -5.87
CA HIS A 144 -11.32 12.01 -5.48
C HIS A 144 -12.81 11.89 -5.85
N THR A 145 -13.31 10.71 -6.22
CA THR A 145 -14.75 10.49 -6.40
C THR A 145 -15.28 9.51 -5.37
N ALA A 146 -16.55 9.68 -4.99
CA ALA A 146 -17.27 8.75 -4.11
C ALA A 146 -17.91 7.57 -4.87
N MET A 147 -17.36 7.25 -6.04
CA MET A 147 -17.82 6.16 -6.90
C MET A 147 -16.95 4.92 -6.69
N GLU A 148 -17.48 3.75 -7.03
CA GLU A 148 -16.80 2.46 -6.83
C GLU A 148 -15.38 2.44 -7.41
N GLY A 149 -15.13 3.04 -8.60
CA GLY A 149 -13.80 3.11 -9.20
C GLY A 149 -12.80 3.99 -8.45
N GLY A 150 -13.27 4.87 -7.55
CA GLY A 150 -12.41 5.65 -6.66
C GLY A 150 -12.17 4.99 -5.30
N LEU A 151 -13.05 4.07 -4.91
CA LEU A 151 -13.10 3.48 -3.55
C LEU A 151 -12.71 2.01 -3.53
N ARG A 152 -13.04 1.22 -4.57
CA ARG A 152 -12.62 -0.18 -4.67
C ARG A 152 -11.16 -0.25 -5.07
N VAL A 153 -10.36 -0.79 -4.18
CA VAL A 153 -8.92 -1.01 -4.35
C VAL A 153 -8.59 -2.47 -4.09
N PRO A 154 -7.51 -3.00 -4.66
CA PRO A 154 -7.06 -4.34 -4.31
C PRO A 154 -6.71 -4.41 -2.83
N LEU A 155 -7.13 -5.51 -2.20
CA LEU A 155 -6.65 -5.96 -0.91
C LEU A 155 -6.37 -7.45 -1.03
N ILE A 156 -5.12 -7.86 -0.82
CA ILE A 156 -4.69 -9.25 -0.89
C ILE A 156 -4.03 -9.61 0.45
N VAL A 157 -4.48 -10.70 1.04
CA VAL A 157 -3.97 -11.20 2.31
C VAL A 157 -3.37 -12.59 2.09
N ARG A 158 -2.13 -12.79 2.53
CA ARG A 158 -1.43 -14.07 2.52
C ARG A 158 -0.90 -14.39 3.91
N TRP A 159 -1.40 -15.49 4.48
CA TRP A 159 -0.90 -16.05 5.73
C TRP A 159 -1.10 -17.56 5.72
N PRO A 160 -0.15 -18.33 5.16
CA PRO A 160 -0.30 -19.77 5.03
C PRO A 160 -0.54 -20.45 6.37
N GLY A 161 -1.45 -21.42 6.40
CA GLY A 161 -1.85 -22.11 7.62
C GLY A 161 -2.87 -21.36 8.49
N GLN A 162 -3.06 -20.05 8.31
CA GLN A 162 -4.04 -19.25 9.04
C GLN A 162 -5.18 -18.77 8.13
N VAL A 163 -4.85 -18.30 6.94
CA VAL A 163 -5.82 -17.80 5.94
C VAL A 163 -5.92 -18.81 4.80
N ALA A 164 -7.13 -19.26 4.51
CA ALA A 164 -7.37 -20.21 3.43
C ALA A 164 -6.97 -19.60 2.06
N SER A 165 -6.29 -20.40 1.23
CA SER A 165 -5.87 -19.95 -0.10
C SER A 165 -7.05 -19.89 -1.08
N ALA A 166 -6.87 -19.11 -2.18
CA ALA A 166 -7.80 -19.00 -3.30
C ALA A 166 -9.23 -18.56 -2.91
N GLN A 167 -9.36 -17.78 -1.84
CA GLN A 167 -10.62 -17.16 -1.47
C GLN A 167 -10.78 -15.81 -2.17
N VAL A 168 -11.98 -15.49 -2.58
CA VAL A 168 -12.38 -14.18 -3.10
C VAL A 168 -13.65 -13.77 -2.36
N SER A 169 -13.70 -12.53 -1.88
CA SER A 169 -14.86 -11.99 -1.21
C SER A 169 -15.14 -10.56 -1.68
N ASP A 170 -16.43 -10.21 -1.73
CA ASP A 170 -16.93 -8.86 -1.96
C ASP A 170 -17.31 -8.14 -0.65
N ASP A 171 -17.05 -8.75 0.49
CA ASP A 171 -17.30 -8.12 1.79
C ASP A 171 -16.41 -6.89 1.99
N ILE A 172 -16.93 -5.90 2.70
CA ILE A 172 -16.25 -4.61 2.87
C ILE A 172 -15.13 -4.75 3.89
N VAL A 173 -13.94 -4.29 3.50
CA VAL A 173 -12.82 -3.95 4.39
C VAL A 173 -12.46 -2.49 4.15
N HIS A 174 -12.28 -1.73 5.19
CA HIS A 174 -11.80 -0.35 5.11
C HIS A 174 -10.34 -0.28 5.56
N VAL A 175 -9.56 0.66 5.00
CA VAL A 175 -8.13 0.78 5.36
C VAL A 175 -7.90 0.96 6.87
N THR A 176 -8.84 1.58 7.59
CA THR A 176 -8.77 1.71 9.06
C THR A 176 -8.84 0.38 9.79
N ASP A 177 -9.43 -0.66 9.17
CA ASP A 177 -9.55 -1.99 9.77
C ASP A 177 -8.20 -2.69 9.90
N LEU A 178 -7.25 -2.32 9.04
CA LEU A 178 -5.89 -2.88 9.07
C LEU A 178 -5.23 -2.63 10.43
N TYR A 179 -5.40 -1.42 11.00
CA TYR A 179 -4.85 -1.11 12.33
C TYR A 179 -5.37 -2.07 13.40
N SER A 180 -6.69 -2.20 13.53
CA SER A 180 -7.31 -3.07 14.54
C SER A 180 -6.96 -4.55 14.31
N THR A 181 -6.97 -4.99 13.06
CA THR A 181 -6.67 -6.37 12.69
C THR A 181 -5.21 -6.73 12.95
N LEU A 182 -4.27 -5.83 12.64
CA LEU A 182 -2.84 -6.06 12.87
C LEU A 182 -2.50 -6.07 14.37
N ILE A 183 -3.14 -5.23 15.17
CA ILE A 183 -3.00 -5.27 16.63
C ILE A 183 -3.48 -6.63 17.16
N ALA A 184 -4.63 -7.13 16.71
CA ALA A 184 -5.15 -8.44 17.10
C ALA A 184 -4.23 -9.58 16.66
N ALA A 185 -3.74 -9.54 15.39
CA ALA A 185 -2.82 -10.54 14.86
C ALA A 185 -1.49 -10.60 15.65
N GLY A 186 -1.00 -9.46 16.12
CA GLY A 186 0.18 -9.35 16.98
C GLY A 186 -0.08 -9.67 18.46
N GLY A 187 -1.30 -10.09 18.84
CA GLY A 187 -1.66 -10.38 20.24
C GLY A 187 -1.78 -9.15 21.14
N GLY A 188 -1.86 -7.96 20.53
CA GLY A 188 -1.99 -6.70 21.25
C GLY A 188 -3.44 -6.36 21.62
N THR A 189 -3.59 -5.23 22.32
CA THR A 189 -4.90 -4.70 22.71
C THR A 189 -5.03 -3.28 22.21
N LEU A 190 -6.20 -2.96 21.64
CA LEU A 190 -6.50 -1.60 21.16
C LEU A 190 -6.50 -0.59 22.32
N PRO A 191 -6.06 0.65 22.07
CA PRO A 191 -6.17 1.73 23.07
C PRO A 191 -7.61 1.93 23.52
N GLY A 192 -7.83 2.01 24.84
CA GLY A 192 -9.15 2.27 25.41
C GLY A 192 -9.43 3.75 25.73
N ASP A 193 -8.49 4.63 25.43
CA ASP A 193 -8.54 6.07 25.75
C ASP A 193 -9.25 6.92 24.66
N ARG A 194 -9.57 6.31 23.53
CA ARG A 194 -10.22 6.96 22.39
C ARG A 194 -11.05 5.98 21.56
N PRO A 195 -12.07 6.45 20.81
CA PRO A 195 -12.73 5.63 19.79
C PRO A 195 -11.75 5.26 18.67
N ILE A 196 -11.83 4.00 18.21
CA ILE A 196 -11.10 3.49 17.06
C ILE A 196 -12.12 3.13 15.99
N ASP A 197 -11.98 3.73 14.79
CA ASP A 197 -12.92 3.51 13.67
C ASP A 197 -12.70 2.16 12.97
N GLY A 198 -11.53 1.56 13.15
CA GLY A 198 -11.18 0.27 12.57
C GLY A 198 -11.87 -0.88 13.28
N ILE A 199 -12.33 -1.86 12.52
CA ILE A 199 -12.93 -3.10 12.98
C ILE A 199 -11.93 -4.22 12.78
N ASP A 200 -11.73 -5.09 13.78
CA ASP A 200 -10.89 -6.27 13.63
C ASP A 200 -11.53 -7.27 12.66
N GLN A 201 -10.79 -7.63 11.62
CA GLN A 201 -11.18 -8.57 10.57
C GLN A 201 -10.48 -9.93 10.70
N LEU A 202 -9.64 -10.14 11.73
CA LEU A 202 -8.82 -11.33 11.87
C LEU A 202 -9.67 -12.61 11.90
N GLY A 203 -10.76 -12.61 12.67
CA GLY A 203 -11.66 -13.75 12.75
C GLY A 203 -12.30 -14.12 11.41
N TRP A 204 -12.59 -13.14 10.58
CA TRP A 204 -13.10 -13.38 9.22
C TRP A 204 -12.00 -13.88 8.29
N TRP A 205 -10.82 -13.28 8.29
CA TRP A 205 -9.71 -13.72 7.45
C TRP A 205 -9.27 -15.16 7.74
N THR A 206 -9.31 -15.56 9.02
CA THR A 206 -8.97 -16.93 9.45
C THR A 206 -10.13 -17.93 9.36
N GLY A 207 -11.32 -17.49 8.94
CA GLY A 207 -12.49 -18.35 8.80
C GLY A 207 -13.23 -18.68 10.10
N ALA A 208 -12.90 -18.01 11.22
CA ALA A 208 -13.64 -18.17 12.47
C ALA A 208 -15.05 -17.57 12.40
N VAL A 209 -15.28 -16.60 11.52
CA VAL A 209 -16.58 -16.03 11.18
C VAL A 209 -16.75 -15.97 9.66
N GLU A 210 -18.00 -16.04 9.19
CA GLU A 210 -18.30 -16.18 7.75
C GLU A 210 -18.17 -14.88 6.95
N ARG A 211 -18.30 -13.72 7.62
CA ARG A 211 -18.39 -12.42 6.95
C ARG A 211 -17.61 -11.34 7.69
N SER A 212 -17.22 -10.30 6.94
CA SER A 212 -16.70 -9.08 7.53
C SER A 212 -17.70 -8.45 8.51
N ALA A 213 -17.20 -8.00 9.65
CA ALA A 213 -18.01 -7.24 10.61
C ALA A 213 -18.28 -5.80 10.16
N ARG A 214 -17.64 -5.33 9.09
CA ARG A 214 -17.88 -4.00 8.55
C ARG A 214 -19.05 -3.98 7.57
N GLU A 215 -20.14 -3.32 7.96
CA GLU A 215 -21.32 -3.17 7.08
C GLU A 215 -21.20 -1.96 6.13
N GLY A 216 -20.30 -1.01 6.40
CA GLY A 216 -20.18 0.18 5.58
C GLY A 216 -19.15 1.17 6.08
N PHE A 217 -19.05 2.30 5.37
CA PHE A 217 -18.18 3.43 5.75
C PHE A 217 -18.71 4.75 5.19
N LEU A 218 -18.23 5.84 5.78
CA LEU A 218 -18.52 7.20 5.35
C LEU A 218 -17.39 7.69 4.45
N PHE A 219 -17.73 8.34 3.35
CA PHE A 219 -16.77 8.95 2.45
C PHE A 219 -16.78 10.48 2.59
N TYR A 220 -15.62 11.03 2.89
CA TYR A 220 -15.42 12.47 3.04
C TYR A 220 -14.49 13.01 1.95
N ILE A 221 -14.75 14.23 1.49
CA ILE A 221 -13.78 15.04 0.79
C ILE A 221 -13.52 16.27 1.68
N LYS A 222 -12.31 16.33 2.23
CA LYS A 222 -11.97 17.25 3.32
C LYS A 222 -12.91 17.05 4.51
N ASP A 223 -13.62 18.10 4.93
CA ASP A 223 -14.58 18.14 6.03
C ASP A 223 -16.03 17.84 5.61
N GLN A 224 -16.26 17.56 4.33
CA GLN A 224 -17.62 17.34 3.79
C GLN A 224 -17.91 15.88 3.57
N LEU A 225 -18.95 15.37 4.24
CA LEU A 225 -19.53 14.07 3.94
C LEU A 225 -20.11 14.08 2.53
N ARG A 226 -19.67 13.17 1.66
CA ARG A 226 -20.07 13.08 0.25
C ARG A 226 -20.88 11.84 -0.07
N ALA A 227 -20.60 10.75 0.60
CA ALA A 227 -21.30 9.50 0.37
C ALA A 227 -21.26 8.58 1.60
N ILE A 228 -22.13 7.60 1.57
CA ILE A 228 -22.12 6.47 2.49
C ILE A 228 -22.14 5.21 1.62
N LYS A 229 -21.21 4.30 1.88
CA LYS A 229 -21.30 2.93 1.42
C LYS A 229 -21.96 2.12 2.52
N TRP A 230 -23.03 1.42 2.21
CA TRP A 230 -23.77 0.57 3.14
C TRP A 230 -24.12 -0.74 2.48
N ARG A 231 -23.46 -1.80 2.94
CA ARG A 231 -23.56 -3.16 2.37
C ARG A 231 -23.20 -3.21 0.87
N ASN A 232 -23.21 -4.37 0.29
CA ASN A 232 -22.92 -4.57 -1.15
C ASN A 232 -24.15 -4.42 -2.01
#